data_788f95f71941df27376c1bb65f2f1c9d
#
_entry.id   788f95f71941df27376c1bb65f2f1c9d
#
_cell.length_a   1.000
_cell.length_b   1.000
_cell.length_c   1.000
_cell.angle_alpha   90.00
_cell.angle_beta   90.00
_cell.angle_gamma   90.00
#
_symmetry.space_group_name_H-M   'P 1'
#
loop_
_entity.id
_entity.type
_entity.pdbx_description
1 polymer ?
#
loop_
_entity_poly.entity_id
_entity_poly.type
_entity_poly.pdbx_seq_one_letter_code
_entity_poly.pdbx_strand_id
1 'polypeptide(L)'
;LADTPEFPDTNCCMIIDPQDRLWLLWPTIQANLWESALMNYKISNDYQRAGEAPRWQTEKVLHMKPGDTFPLQVRKKTADYLSNKELDSRSIEWAANNFKKADDKLTRRLGWFTRAHPYITEKGRMLVGLYSDGFSFSLVAYTDDWGQSWGYSEPIVGGGNIQPSFARKRDGTLVSYMRDNGPQPKRVHVSESTDQGQTWSKVYDHPELPNPGTGLELINLNDGRFLTIYNDTERGRHSLAVSISNDEGRSFQFTRHLELAPSGQGSFHYPSIIQGKNGQLHASYSYFVNSKET
;
A
#
# COMPACT_ATOMS: atom_id res chain seq x y z
N LEU A 1 -16.37 13.44 -0.47
CA LEU A 1 -15.57 13.24 -1.67
C LEU A 1 -15.99 11.96 -2.44
N ALA A 2 -16.14 10.86 -1.75
CA ALA A 2 -16.74 9.62 -2.24
C ALA A 2 -17.81 9.19 -1.24
N ASP A 3 -18.96 8.81 -1.74
CA ASP A 3 -20.09 8.32 -0.94
C ASP A 3 -20.94 7.45 -1.87
N THR A 4 -20.81 6.14 -1.70
CA THR A 4 -21.63 5.16 -2.43
C THR A 4 -22.85 4.86 -1.57
N PRO A 5 -24.07 5.32 -1.94
CA PRO A 5 -25.24 5.15 -1.09
C PRO A 5 -25.43 3.70 -0.65
N GLU A 6 -25.62 3.50 0.66
CA GLU A 6 -25.85 2.22 1.33
C GLU A 6 -24.64 1.25 1.37
N PHE A 7 -23.46 1.65 0.84
CA PHE A 7 -22.25 0.81 0.85
C PHE A 7 -21.10 1.49 1.58
N PRO A 8 -20.30 0.77 2.36
CA PRO A 8 -19.11 1.32 2.99
C PRO A 8 -18.02 1.66 1.97
N ASP A 9 -17.62 2.93 1.92
CA ASP A 9 -16.42 3.40 1.24
C ASP A 9 -15.26 3.51 2.23
N THR A 10 -14.07 3.06 1.86
CA THR A 10 -12.93 2.99 2.78
C THR A 10 -11.59 3.20 2.06
N ASN A 11 -10.50 3.27 2.81
CA ASN A 11 -9.12 3.19 2.32
C ASN A 11 -8.82 4.05 1.09
N CYS A 12 -9.27 5.30 1.07
CA CYS A 12 -9.01 6.18 -0.05
C CYS A 12 -7.53 6.58 -0.14
N CYS A 13 -7.06 6.81 -1.36
CA CYS A 13 -5.81 7.50 -1.64
C CYS A 13 -5.97 8.49 -2.79
N MET A 14 -5.07 9.46 -2.87
CA MET A 14 -5.12 10.53 -3.87
C MET A 14 -3.75 10.78 -4.47
N ILE A 15 -3.74 11.31 -5.70
CA ILE A 15 -2.54 11.82 -6.33
C ILE A 15 -2.91 12.91 -7.33
N ILE A 16 -2.01 13.87 -7.54
CA ILE A 16 -2.08 14.81 -8.65
C ILE A 16 -1.14 14.29 -9.74
N ASP A 17 -1.68 14.08 -10.94
CA ASP A 17 -0.89 13.59 -12.06
C ASP A 17 -0.14 14.74 -12.79
N PRO A 18 0.81 14.44 -13.69
CA PRO A 18 1.56 15.46 -14.43
C PRO A 18 0.72 16.35 -15.37
N GLN A 19 -0.55 15.99 -15.59
CA GLN A 19 -1.51 16.82 -16.35
C GLN A 19 -2.33 17.73 -15.44
N ASP A 20 -1.90 17.88 -14.17
CA ASP A 20 -2.56 18.66 -13.11
C ASP A 20 -4.01 18.22 -12.84
N ARG A 21 -4.25 16.92 -12.82
CA ARG A 21 -5.54 16.32 -12.48
C ARG A 21 -5.45 15.61 -11.14
N LEU A 22 -6.43 15.86 -10.28
CA LEU A 22 -6.57 15.14 -9.01
C LEU A 22 -7.27 13.81 -9.25
N TRP A 23 -6.64 12.74 -8.81
CA TRP A 23 -7.21 11.40 -8.74
C TRP A 23 -7.60 11.07 -7.31
N LEU A 24 -8.77 10.52 -7.12
CA LEU A 24 -9.23 9.88 -5.90
C LEU A 24 -9.55 8.42 -6.21
N LEU A 25 -8.92 7.49 -5.50
CA LEU A 25 -9.15 6.06 -5.62
C LEU A 25 -9.66 5.52 -4.29
N TRP A 26 -10.65 4.63 -4.31
CA TRP A 26 -11.20 4.01 -3.10
C TRP A 26 -11.89 2.70 -3.41
N PRO A 27 -11.88 1.71 -2.49
CA PRO A 27 -12.72 0.53 -2.58
C PRO A 27 -14.08 0.77 -1.91
N THR A 28 -15.15 0.24 -2.51
CA THR A 28 -16.49 0.14 -1.95
C THR A 28 -16.78 -1.32 -1.62
N ILE A 29 -17.21 -1.61 -0.41
CA ILE A 29 -17.51 -2.97 0.07
C ILE A 29 -18.93 -3.34 -0.31
N GLN A 30 -19.09 -4.36 -1.19
CA GLN A 30 -20.37 -4.68 -1.81
C GLN A 30 -21.31 -5.56 -0.96
N ALA A 31 -20.74 -6.39 -0.06
CA ALA A 31 -21.51 -7.40 0.66
C ALA A 31 -21.12 -7.54 2.14
N ASN A 32 -20.69 -6.45 2.78
CA ASN A 32 -20.19 -6.44 4.16
C ASN A 32 -19.03 -7.41 4.42
N LEU A 33 -18.32 -7.83 3.37
CA LEU A 33 -17.14 -8.69 3.40
C LEU A 33 -16.00 -7.98 2.67
N TRP A 34 -14.82 -7.96 3.27
CA TRP A 34 -13.63 -7.36 2.65
C TRP A 34 -13.35 -7.92 1.25
N GLU A 35 -13.58 -9.21 1.05
CA GLU A 35 -13.39 -9.91 -0.22
C GLU A 35 -14.38 -9.46 -1.31
N SER A 36 -15.43 -8.71 -0.96
CA SER A 36 -16.38 -8.17 -1.94
C SER A 36 -16.04 -6.77 -2.44
N ALA A 37 -14.92 -6.19 -1.99
CA ALA A 37 -14.56 -4.83 -2.34
C ALA A 37 -14.34 -4.63 -3.84
N LEU A 38 -14.91 -3.53 -4.36
CA LEU A 38 -14.77 -3.09 -5.74
C LEU A 38 -14.01 -1.77 -5.78
N MET A 39 -12.90 -1.71 -6.51
CA MET A 39 -12.09 -0.50 -6.65
C MET A 39 -12.76 0.52 -7.58
N ASN A 40 -12.81 1.76 -7.13
CA ASN A 40 -13.33 2.90 -7.88
C ASN A 40 -12.27 3.99 -7.99
N TYR A 41 -12.45 4.89 -8.96
CA TYR A 41 -11.69 6.12 -9.03
C TYR A 41 -12.49 7.25 -9.66
N LYS A 42 -12.14 8.48 -9.23
CA LYS A 42 -12.63 9.75 -9.79
C LYS A 42 -11.45 10.61 -10.22
N ILE A 43 -11.66 11.44 -11.26
CA ILE A 43 -10.67 12.40 -11.74
C ILE A 43 -11.29 13.78 -11.81
N SER A 44 -10.58 14.79 -11.28
CA SER A 44 -10.96 16.19 -11.33
C SER A 44 -9.86 17.01 -11.99
N ASN A 45 -10.27 17.83 -12.97
CA ASN A 45 -9.45 18.90 -13.56
C ASN A 45 -9.70 20.25 -12.87
N ASP A 46 -10.62 20.30 -11.91
CA ASP A 46 -11.12 21.52 -11.25
C ASP A 46 -11.16 21.31 -9.73
N TYR A 47 -10.01 20.96 -9.16
CA TYR A 47 -9.89 20.64 -7.75
C TYR A 47 -9.33 21.80 -6.89
N GLN A 48 -8.76 22.86 -7.52
CA GLN A 48 -8.07 23.97 -6.84
C GLN A 48 -9.01 25.13 -6.46
N ARG A 49 -10.31 24.88 -6.40
CA ARG A 49 -11.31 25.93 -6.10
C ARG A 49 -11.35 26.19 -4.60
N ALA A 50 -11.01 27.41 -4.21
CA ALA A 50 -11.00 27.80 -2.82
C ALA A 50 -12.41 27.66 -2.18
N GLY A 51 -12.51 26.87 -1.11
CA GLY A 51 -13.76 26.70 -0.35
C GLY A 51 -14.81 25.79 -1.00
N GLU A 52 -14.52 25.18 -2.14
CA GLU A 52 -15.44 24.25 -2.82
C GLU A 52 -14.84 22.85 -2.94
N ALA A 53 -15.72 21.85 -3.01
CA ALA A 53 -15.31 20.48 -3.30
C ALA A 53 -14.85 20.36 -4.77
N PRO A 54 -13.91 19.43 -5.07
CA PRO A 54 -13.51 19.14 -6.45
C PRO A 54 -14.73 18.77 -7.30
N ARG A 55 -14.76 19.25 -8.53
CA ARG A 55 -15.72 18.77 -9.54
C ARG A 55 -15.14 17.57 -10.26
N TRP A 56 -15.83 16.45 -10.19
CA TRP A 56 -15.39 15.21 -10.79
C TRP A 56 -15.91 15.08 -12.22
N GLN A 57 -15.01 15.07 -13.22
CA GLN A 57 -15.36 14.88 -14.63
C GLN A 57 -15.39 13.42 -15.04
N THR A 58 -14.68 12.58 -14.30
CA THR A 58 -14.63 11.13 -14.54
C THR A 58 -14.93 10.39 -13.26
N GLU A 59 -15.77 9.38 -13.35
CA GLU A 59 -16.02 8.40 -12.31
C GLU A 59 -16.10 7.01 -12.94
N LYS A 60 -15.27 6.09 -12.50
CA LYS A 60 -15.17 4.76 -13.09
C LYS A 60 -14.83 3.70 -12.03
N VAL A 61 -15.20 2.48 -12.34
CA VAL A 61 -14.73 1.28 -11.65
C VAL A 61 -13.38 0.86 -12.24
N LEU A 62 -12.40 0.60 -11.37
CA LEU A 62 -11.17 -0.07 -11.74
C LEU A 62 -11.43 -1.58 -11.69
N HIS A 63 -11.85 -2.14 -12.82
CA HIS A 63 -12.12 -3.57 -12.92
C HIS A 63 -10.84 -4.38 -12.86
N MET A 64 -10.62 -5.07 -11.75
CA MET A 64 -9.46 -5.93 -11.56
C MET A 64 -9.48 -7.09 -12.55
N LYS A 65 -8.43 -7.20 -13.35
CA LYS A 65 -8.26 -8.27 -14.34
C LYS A 65 -6.84 -8.85 -14.28
N PRO A 66 -6.42 -9.45 -13.15
CA PRO A 66 -5.18 -10.21 -13.14
C PRO A 66 -5.25 -11.25 -14.27
N GLY A 67 -4.18 -11.39 -15.04
CA GLY A 67 -4.17 -12.23 -16.25
C GLY A 67 -4.49 -13.70 -15.97
N ASP A 68 -4.69 -14.49 -17.03
CA ASP A 68 -4.98 -15.93 -16.91
C ASP A 68 -3.81 -16.72 -16.32
N THR A 69 -2.61 -16.15 -16.35
CA THR A 69 -1.41 -16.68 -15.68
C THR A 69 -1.37 -16.46 -14.17
N PHE A 70 -2.25 -15.61 -13.62
CA PHE A 70 -2.25 -15.25 -12.20
C PHE A 70 -2.26 -16.48 -11.25
N PRO A 71 -3.06 -17.53 -11.47
CA PRO A 71 -3.02 -18.73 -10.62
C PRO A 71 -1.66 -19.42 -10.61
N LEU A 72 -1.00 -19.49 -11.76
CA LEU A 72 0.34 -20.08 -11.86
C LEU A 72 1.39 -19.21 -11.19
N GLN A 73 1.28 -17.90 -11.33
CA GLN A 73 2.16 -16.93 -10.68
C GLN A 73 2.02 -16.99 -9.15
N VAL A 74 0.80 -17.08 -8.62
CA VAL A 74 0.55 -17.26 -7.18
C VAL A 74 1.22 -18.54 -6.68
N ARG A 75 1.08 -19.68 -7.38
CA ARG A 75 1.73 -20.94 -7.00
C ARG A 75 3.25 -20.81 -6.99
N LYS A 76 3.84 -20.26 -8.06
CA LYS A 76 5.28 -20.06 -8.19
C LYS A 76 5.82 -19.17 -7.07
N LYS A 77 5.24 -17.97 -6.89
CA LYS A 77 5.67 -17.02 -5.86
C LYS A 77 5.49 -17.56 -4.44
N THR A 78 4.44 -18.34 -4.19
CA THR A 78 4.24 -19.02 -2.90
C THR A 78 5.33 -20.07 -2.67
N ALA A 79 5.65 -20.89 -3.67
CA ALA A 79 6.73 -21.87 -3.58
C ALA A 79 8.08 -21.18 -3.32
N ASP A 80 8.38 -20.09 -4.05
CA ASP A 80 9.58 -19.29 -3.86
C ASP A 80 9.66 -18.69 -2.44
N TYR A 81 8.53 -18.18 -1.92
CA TYR A 81 8.47 -17.64 -0.56
C TYR A 81 8.72 -18.70 0.50
N LEU A 82 8.18 -19.91 0.32
CA LEU A 82 8.29 -21.03 1.27
C LEU A 82 9.58 -21.84 1.13
N SER A 83 10.35 -21.68 0.06
CA SER A 83 11.50 -22.54 -0.28
C SER A 83 12.57 -22.68 0.80
N ASN A 84 12.72 -21.67 1.67
CA ASN A 84 13.72 -21.63 2.74
C ASN A 84 13.08 -21.59 4.13
N LYS A 85 11.81 -22.02 4.25
CA LYS A 85 11.07 -22.00 5.50
C LYS A 85 10.71 -23.43 5.92
N GLU A 86 10.69 -23.68 7.20
CA GLU A 86 10.10 -24.91 7.72
C GLU A 86 8.59 -24.85 7.48
N LEU A 87 8.06 -25.89 6.84
CA LEU A 87 6.66 -25.97 6.48
C LEU A 87 5.86 -26.51 7.66
N ASP A 88 5.09 -25.68 8.28
CA ASP A 88 4.08 -26.06 9.26
C ASP A 88 2.69 -26.21 8.61
N SER A 89 1.74 -26.75 9.35
CA SER A 89 0.37 -26.96 8.88
C SER A 89 -0.33 -25.66 8.47
N ARG A 90 -0.02 -24.54 9.14
CA ARG A 90 -0.60 -23.22 8.84
C ARG A 90 -0.11 -22.69 7.50
N SER A 91 1.18 -22.84 7.21
CA SER A 91 1.79 -22.43 5.94
C SER A 91 1.22 -23.23 4.76
N ILE A 92 1.00 -24.54 4.97
CA ILE A 92 0.41 -25.43 3.96
C ILE A 92 -1.05 -25.05 3.71
N GLU A 93 -1.83 -24.83 4.76
CA GLU A 93 -3.24 -24.43 4.66
C GLU A 93 -3.38 -23.04 3.98
N TRP A 94 -2.55 -22.08 4.38
CA TRP A 94 -2.50 -20.76 3.76
C TRP A 94 -2.21 -20.85 2.26
N ALA A 95 -1.22 -21.67 1.86
CA ALA A 95 -0.88 -21.87 0.47
C ALA A 95 -2.05 -22.51 -0.32
N ALA A 96 -2.64 -23.58 0.21
CA ALA A 96 -3.78 -24.28 -0.41
C ALA A 96 -4.99 -23.36 -0.60
N ASN A 97 -5.32 -22.55 0.42
CA ASN A 97 -6.39 -21.57 0.37
C ASN A 97 -6.14 -20.50 -0.71
N ASN A 98 -4.91 -19.99 -0.80
CA ASN A 98 -4.55 -19.00 -1.83
C ASN A 98 -4.61 -19.59 -3.24
N PHE A 99 -4.22 -20.86 -3.43
CA PHE A 99 -4.34 -21.52 -4.72
C PHE A 99 -5.78 -21.64 -5.16
N LYS A 100 -6.67 -22.11 -4.27
CA LYS A 100 -8.11 -22.18 -4.53
C LYS A 100 -8.72 -20.82 -4.89
N LYS A 101 -8.37 -19.76 -4.13
CA LYS A 101 -8.81 -18.38 -4.40
C LYS A 101 -8.29 -17.86 -5.73
N ALA A 102 -7.05 -18.16 -6.09
CA ALA A 102 -6.45 -17.72 -7.35
C ALA A 102 -7.08 -18.42 -8.57
N ASP A 103 -7.51 -19.67 -8.44
CA ASP A 103 -8.23 -20.39 -9.50
C ASP A 103 -9.64 -19.84 -9.72
N ASP A 104 -10.30 -19.36 -8.67
CA ASP A 104 -11.63 -18.78 -8.79
C ASP A 104 -11.58 -17.38 -9.39
N LYS A 105 -12.24 -17.22 -10.54
CA LYS A 105 -12.23 -15.98 -11.32
C LYS A 105 -12.89 -14.81 -10.59
N LEU A 106 -13.91 -15.06 -9.78
CA LEU A 106 -14.59 -14.03 -9.01
C LEU A 106 -13.68 -13.54 -7.88
N THR A 107 -13.13 -14.44 -7.08
CA THR A 107 -12.27 -14.13 -5.94
C THR A 107 -11.02 -13.37 -6.36
N ARG A 108 -10.38 -13.70 -7.48
CA ARG A 108 -9.18 -12.96 -7.94
C ARG A 108 -9.49 -11.57 -8.50
N ARG A 109 -10.76 -11.21 -8.70
CA ARG A 109 -11.18 -9.90 -9.26
C ARG A 109 -11.78 -8.94 -8.25
N LEU A 110 -12.15 -9.42 -7.08
CA LEU A 110 -12.71 -8.62 -5.99
C LEU A 110 -11.81 -8.65 -4.76
N GLY A 111 -12.11 -7.81 -3.77
CA GLY A 111 -11.40 -7.79 -2.50
C GLY A 111 -10.00 -7.15 -2.57
N TRP A 112 -9.77 -6.30 -3.56
CA TRP A 112 -8.54 -5.52 -3.67
C TRP A 112 -8.74 -4.11 -3.13
N PHE A 113 -7.79 -3.65 -2.32
CA PHE A 113 -7.82 -2.36 -1.64
C PHE A 113 -6.57 -1.57 -1.96
N THR A 114 -6.71 -0.25 -2.05
CA THR A 114 -5.59 0.68 -2.00
C THR A 114 -5.45 1.28 -0.61
N ARG A 115 -4.35 1.99 -0.34
CA ARG A 115 -4.17 2.78 0.88
C ARG A 115 -3.13 3.88 0.74
N ALA A 116 -1.88 3.54 0.38
CA ALA A 116 -0.82 4.52 0.16
C ALA A 116 -1.06 5.29 -1.15
N HIS A 117 -0.44 6.46 -1.28
CA HIS A 117 -0.51 7.23 -2.51
C HIS A 117 -0.06 6.40 -3.72
N PRO A 118 -0.72 6.54 -4.88
CA PRO A 118 -0.17 6.05 -6.13
C PRO A 118 1.22 6.64 -6.38
N TYR A 119 2.04 5.95 -7.14
CA TYR A 119 3.38 6.39 -7.51
C TYR A 119 3.48 6.61 -9.01
N ILE A 120 4.06 7.73 -9.44
CA ILE A 120 4.28 8.01 -10.85
C ILE A 120 5.77 7.84 -11.17
N THR A 121 6.08 6.91 -12.07
CA THR A 121 7.44 6.64 -12.50
C THR A 121 7.95 7.75 -13.43
N GLU A 122 9.27 7.85 -13.61
CA GLU A 122 9.87 8.83 -14.56
C GLU A 122 9.42 8.62 -16.00
N LYS A 123 8.98 7.41 -16.36
CA LYS A 123 8.43 7.11 -17.69
C LYS A 123 6.95 7.46 -17.83
N GLY A 124 6.35 8.06 -16.79
CA GLY A 124 4.95 8.47 -16.79
C GLY A 124 3.95 7.37 -16.46
N ARG A 125 4.40 6.16 -16.05
CA ARG A 125 3.51 5.10 -15.57
C ARG A 125 3.02 5.44 -14.18
N MET A 126 1.70 5.38 -13.96
CA MET A 126 1.13 5.45 -12.62
C MET A 126 0.96 4.03 -12.06
N LEU A 127 1.49 3.81 -10.87
CA LEU A 127 1.36 2.57 -10.09
C LEU A 127 0.38 2.81 -8.95
N VAL A 128 -0.59 1.93 -8.81
CA VAL A 128 -1.53 1.89 -7.68
C VAL A 128 -1.25 0.63 -6.89
N GLY A 129 -0.73 0.81 -5.68
CA GLY A 129 -0.47 -0.29 -4.77
C GLY A 129 -1.78 -0.88 -4.25
N LEU A 130 -1.98 -2.16 -4.48
CA LEU A 130 -3.15 -2.89 -4.06
C LEU A 130 -2.79 -4.05 -3.13
N TYR A 131 -3.69 -4.40 -2.25
CA TYR A 131 -3.58 -5.57 -1.38
C TYR A 131 -4.93 -6.25 -1.21
N SER A 132 -4.91 -7.49 -0.79
CA SER A 132 -6.12 -8.24 -0.46
C SER A 132 -5.96 -8.90 0.90
N ASP A 133 -6.90 -8.64 1.80
CA ASP A 133 -6.98 -9.35 3.09
C ASP A 133 -7.31 -10.83 2.88
N GLY A 134 -8.09 -11.15 1.84
CA GLY A 134 -8.43 -12.51 1.48
C GLY A 134 -7.23 -13.35 1.04
N PHE A 135 -6.32 -12.78 0.26
CA PHE A 135 -5.06 -13.41 -0.15
C PHE A 135 -3.92 -13.19 0.85
N SER A 136 -3.98 -12.13 1.64
CA SER A 136 -2.90 -11.68 2.53
C SER A 136 -1.58 -11.41 1.81
N PHE A 137 -1.67 -10.83 0.60
CA PHE A 137 -0.54 -10.34 -0.18
C PHE A 137 -0.92 -9.15 -1.07
N SER A 138 0.06 -8.59 -1.78
CA SER A 138 -0.08 -7.38 -2.58
C SER A 138 -0.04 -7.63 -4.09
N LEU A 139 -0.54 -6.65 -4.84
CA LEU A 139 -0.55 -6.57 -6.30
C LEU A 139 -0.37 -5.10 -6.69
N VAL A 140 0.10 -4.83 -7.90
CA VAL A 140 0.15 -3.48 -8.44
C VAL A 140 -0.73 -3.38 -9.67
N ALA A 141 -1.69 -2.45 -9.66
CA ALA A 141 -2.33 -2.00 -10.88
C ALA A 141 -1.53 -0.84 -11.47
N TYR A 142 -1.37 -0.79 -12.79
CA TYR A 142 -0.67 0.30 -13.45
C TYR A 142 -1.38 0.77 -14.71
N THR A 143 -1.17 2.04 -15.05
CA THR A 143 -1.64 2.63 -16.30
C THR A 143 -0.53 3.47 -16.93
N ASP A 144 -0.38 3.35 -18.26
CA ASP A 144 0.55 4.13 -19.07
C ASP A 144 -0.19 5.23 -19.87
N ASP A 145 -1.51 5.23 -19.82
CA ASP A 145 -2.40 6.08 -20.60
C ASP A 145 -3.45 6.80 -19.74
N TRP A 146 -3.11 6.98 -18.45
CA TRP A 146 -3.92 7.73 -17.49
C TRP A 146 -5.35 7.19 -17.35
N GLY A 147 -5.45 5.86 -17.18
CA GLY A 147 -6.69 5.18 -16.87
C GLY A 147 -7.60 4.87 -18.07
N GLN A 148 -7.10 5.01 -19.31
CA GLN A 148 -7.81 4.47 -20.48
C GLN A 148 -7.69 2.94 -20.48
N SER A 149 -6.52 2.41 -20.12
CA SER A 149 -6.29 0.98 -19.89
C SER A 149 -5.51 0.73 -18.59
N TRP A 150 -5.69 -0.48 -18.05
CA TRP A 150 -5.02 -0.92 -16.82
C TRP A 150 -4.35 -2.27 -17.03
N GLY A 151 -3.08 -2.33 -16.61
CA GLY A 151 -2.31 -3.56 -16.47
C GLY A 151 -2.14 -3.94 -15.00
N TYR A 152 -1.66 -5.15 -14.75
CA TYR A 152 -1.45 -5.70 -13.41
C TYR A 152 -0.10 -6.38 -13.34
N SER A 153 0.60 -6.20 -12.23
CA SER A 153 1.86 -6.89 -11.96
C SER A 153 1.66 -8.38 -11.73
N GLU A 154 2.76 -9.13 -11.68
CA GLU A 154 2.74 -10.39 -10.95
C GLU A 154 2.40 -10.14 -9.47
N PRO A 155 1.76 -11.11 -8.77
CA PRO A 155 1.46 -10.98 -7.35
C PRO A 155 2.76 -10.88 -6.54
N ILE A 156 2.75 -10.01 -5.52
CA ILE A 156 3.84 -9.85 -4.55
C ILE A 156 3.51 -10.74 -3.36
N VAL A 157 3.95 -11.99 -3.39
CA VAL A 157 3.59 -12.97 -2.37
C VAL A 157 4.68 -13.06 -1.31
N GLY A 158 4.25 -12.94 -0.06
CA GLY A 158 5.06 -13.04 1.15
C GLY A 158 4.20 -13.45 2.35
N GLY A 159 4.71 -13.30 3.54
CA GLY A 159 4.03 -13.68 4.78
C GLY A 159 3.08 -12.63 5.33
N GLY A 160 2.13 -12.12 4.54
CA GLY A 160 1.20 -11.10 5.00
C GLY A 160 1.61 -9.68 4.62
N ASN A 161 2.31 -9.53 3.51
CA ASN A 161 2.77 -8.26 2.98
C ASN A 161 1.63 -7.53 2.27
N ILE A 162 1.00 -6.60 2.96
CA ILE A 162 -0.16 -5.83 2.48
C ILE A 162 0.12 -4.32 2.50
N GLN A 163 -0.73 -3.53 1.84
CA GLN A 163 -0.66 -2.06 1.82
C GLN A 163 0.66 -1.50 1.27
N PRO A 164 1.05 -1.81 0.03
CA PRO A 164 2.31 -1.39 -0.55
C PRO A 164 2.37 0.13 -0.76
N SER A 165 3.52 0.71 -0.43
CA SER A 165 3.91 2.09 -0.71
C SER A 165 5.26 2.10 -1.42
N PHE A 166 5.53 3.07 -2.30
CA PHE A 166 6.63 2.99 -3.25
C PHE A 166 7.60 4.16 -3.15
N ALA A 167 8.88 3.86 -3.37
CA ALA A 167 9.91 4.83 -3.68
C ALA A 167 10.83 4.26 -4.78
N ARG A 168 11.72 5.10 -5.30
CA ARG A 168 12.65 4.73 -6.37
C ARG A 168 14.09 5.02 -5.96
N LYS A 169 14.97 4.07 -6.18
CA LYS A 169 16.42 4.22 -6.07
C LYS A 169 16.98 5.04 -7.24
N ARG A 170 18.20 5.53 -7.11
CA ARG A 170 18.89 6.32 -8.14
C ARG A 170 19.12 5.54 -9.43
N ASP A 171 19.29 4.21 -9.34
CA ASP A 171 19.45 3.32 -10.48
C ASP A 171 18.13 3.03 -11.23
N GLY A 172 17.02 3.55 -10.74
CA GLY A 172 15.69 3.35 -11.30
C GLY A 172 14.91 2.18 -10.70
N THR A 173 15.51 1.39 -9.83
CA THR A 173 14.83 0.30 -9.13
C THR A 173 13.72 0.86 -8.24
N LEU A 174 12.51 0.33 -8.38
CA LEU A 174 11.40 0.62 -7.47
C LEU A 174 11.53 -0.23 -6.21
N VAL A 175 11.26 0.38 -5.08
CA VAL A 175 11.20 -0.27 -3.77
C VAL A 175 9.77 -0.17 -3.24
N SER A 176 9.21 -1.27 -2.78
CA SER A 176 7.92 -1.31 -2.09
C SER A 176 8.14 -1.62 -0.62
N TYR A 177 7.65 -0.75 0.27
CA TYR A 177 7.49 -1.05 1.69
C TYR A 177 6.05 -1.42 1.96
N MET A 178 5.86 -2.49 2.73
CA MET A 178 4.54 -3.06 2.97
C MET A 178 4.35 -3.35 4.47
N ARG A 179 3.11 -3.20 4.92
CA ARG A 179 2.68 -3.60 6.26
C ARG A 179 2.85 -5.09 6.45
N ASP A 180 3.31 -5.48 7.63
CA ASP A 180 3.42 -6.87 8.06
C ASP A 180 2.11 -7.35 8.75
N ASN A 181 1.30 -8.10 8.02
CA ASN A 181 0.12 -8.77 8.55
C ASN A 181 0.39 -10.25 8.91
N GLY A 182 1.64 -10.67 8.84
CA GLY A 182 2.10 -12.04 9.08
C GLY A 182 2.47 -12.33 10.53
N PRO A 183 3.13 -13.46 10.76
CA PRO A 183 3.65 -13.85 12.08
C PRO A 183 4.89 -13.04 12.50
N GLN A 184 5.40 -13.27 13.68
CA GLN A 184 6.70 -12.72 14.11
C GLN A 184 7.87 -13.28 13.28
N PRO A 185 8.97 -12.49 13.11
CA PRO A 185 9.20 -11.16 13.64
C PRO A 185 8.37 -10.10 12.91
N LYS A 186 8.02 -9.01 13.60
CA LYS A 186 7.24 -7.91 13.06
C LYS A 186 8.14 -6.84 12.43
N ARG A 187 8.26 -6.89 11.10
CA ARG A 187 9.11 -6.00 10.29
C ARG A 187 8.36 -5.41 9.10
N VAL A 188 8.80 -4.28 8.64
CA VAL A 188 8.37 -3.78 7.32
C VAL A 188 8.79 -4.80 6.26
N HIS A 189 7.83 -5.29 5.47
CA HIS A 189 8.12 -6.14 4.33
C HIS A 189 8.59 -5.32 3.14
N VAL A 190 9.59 -5.81 2.43
CA VAL A 190 10.22 -5.13 1.29
C VAL A 190 10.19 -6.02 0.05
N SER A 191 9.97 -5.41 -1.10
CA SER A 191 10.16 -6.03 -2.42
C SER A 191 10.63 -5.00 -3.42
N GLU A 192 11.37 -5.40 -4.44
CA GLU A 192 11.98 -4.51 -5.42
C GLU A 192 11.60 -4.90 -6.85
N SER A 193 11.51 -3.90 -7.73
CA SER A 193 11.22 -4.09 -9.16
C SER A 193 12.18 -3.29 -10.03
N THR A 194 12.73 -3.94 -11.06
CA THR A 194 13.62 -3.31 -12.06
C THR A 194 12.93 -3.09 -13.41
N ASP A 195 11.64 -3.45 -13.54
CA ASP A 195 10.88 -3.43 -14.79
C ASP A 195 9.62 -2.56 -14.71
N GLN A 196 9.71 -1.45 -13.97
CA GLN A 196 8.60 -0.49 -13.81
C GLN A 196 7.37 -1.08 -13.11
N GLY A 197 7.58 -1.95 -12.13
CA GLY A 197 6.52 -2.50 -11.30
C GLY A 197 5.74 -3.67 -11.92
N GLN A 198 6.23 -4.30 -12.98
CA GLN A 198 5.58 -5.46 -13.60
C GLN A 198 5.89 -6.75 -12.83
N THR A 199 7.15 -6.94 -12.46
CA THR A 199 7.58 -8.07 -11.62
C THR A 199 8.29 -7.55 -10.37
N TRP A 200 8.27 -8.36 -9.31
CA TRP A 200 8.78 -8.00 -8.01
C TRP A 200 9.63 -9.12 -7.42
N SER A 201 10.68 -8.75 -6.71
CA SER A 201 11.57 -9.68 -6.03
C SER A 201 10.83 -10.50 -4.96
N LYS A 202 11.49 -11.55 -4.45
CA LYS A 202 11.03 -12.23 -3.23
C LYS A 202 10.90 -11.21 -2.10
N VAL A 203 9.79 -11.29 -1.35
CA VAL A 203 9.56 -10.43 -0.18
C VAL A 203 10.53 -10.80 0.93
N TYR A 204 11.12 -9.80 1.56
CA TYR A 204 12.01 -9.93 2.71
C TYR A 204 11.67 -8.90 3.80
N ASP A 205 12.10 -9.19 5.02
CA ASP A 205 11.92 -8.31 6.16
C ASP A 205 13.00 -7.23 6.18
N HIS A 206 12.59 -5.97 6.38
CA HIS A 206 13.55 -4.88 6.56
C HIS A 206 14.37 -5.11 7.83
N PRO A 207 15.72 -5.02 7.79
CA PRO A 207 16.54 -5.36 8.95
C PRO A 207 16.35 -4.42 10.16
N GLU A 208 16.04 -3.15 9.92
CA GLU A 208 15.95 -2.13 10.97
C GLU A 208 14.52 -1.71 11.31
N LEU A 209 13.57 -1.73 10.36
CA LEU A 209 12.25 -1.15 10.56
C LEU A 209 11.25 -2.16 11.12
N PRO A 210 10.81 -1.99 12.37
CA PRO A 210 9.69 -2.77 12.91
C PRO A 210 8.37 -2.37 12.27
N ASN A 211 7.38 -3.27 12.29
CA ASN A 211 6.01 -2.96 11.92
C ASN A 211 5.02 -3.82 12.71
N PRO A 212 4.22 -3.26 13.63
CA PRO A 212 3.32 -4.00 14.50
C PRO A 212 2.03 -4.49 13.80
N GLY A 213 2.04 -4.63 12.50
CA GLY A 213 0.83 -4.88 11.72
C GLY A 213 0.02 -3.61 11.48
N THR A 214 0.70 -2.51 11.12
CA THR A 214 0.07 -1.21 10.88
C THR A 214 0.48 -0.65 9.52
N GLY A 215 -0.40 0.20 8.94
CA GLY A 215 -0.08 0.91 7.72
C GLY A 215 1.10 1.86 7.90
N LEU A 216 1.86 2.00 6.84
CA LEU A 216 3.00 2.92 6.73
C LEU A 216 2.93 3.64 5.38
N GLU A 217 3.77 4.65 5.19
CA GLU A 217 4.00 5.22 3.88
C GLU A 217 5.49 5.50 3.65
N LEU A 218 5.94 5.26 2.43
CA LEU A 218 7.29 5.50 1.93
C LEU A 218 7.21 6.49 0.77
N ILE A 219 8.05 7.54 0.80
CA ILE A 219 8.16 8.50 -0.29
C ILE A 219 9.62 8.80 -0.65
N ASN A 220 9.87 9.25 -1.87
CA ASN A 220 11.08 9.99 -2.18
C ASN A 220 10.91 11.45 -1.79
N LEU A 221 11.89 12.01 -1.10
CA LEU A 221 12.02 13.45 -0.95
C LEU A 221 12.54 14.09 -2.26
N ASN A 222 12.33 15.39 -2.43
CA ASN A 222 12.78 16.13 -3.62
C ASN A 222 14.30 16.03 -3.87
N ASP A 223 15.10 15.72 -2.84
CA ASP A 223 16.54 15.50 -2.92
C ASP A 223 16.94 14.04 -3.15
N GLY A 224 15.95 13.15 -3.35
CA GLY A 224 16.12 11.73 -3.63
C GLY A 224 16.28 10.83 -2.40
N ARG A 225 16.32 11.36 -1.19
CA ARG A 225 16.32 10.58 0.04
C ARG A 225 14.99 9.83 0.22
N PHE A 226 15.02 8.71 0.93
CA PHE A 226 13.80 8.03 1.34
C PHE A 226 13.31 8.59 2.67
N LEU A 227 12.01 8.77 2.76
CA LEU A 227 11.33 9.07 4.01
C LEU A 227 10.21 8.05 4.21
N THR A 228 10.14 7.46 5.41
CA THR A 228 9.02 6.60 5.81
C THR A 228 8.35 7.15 7.07
N ILE A 229 7.02 7.07 7.10
CA ILE A 229 6.20 7.32 8.29
C ILE A 229 5.55 6.01 8.71
N TYR A 230 5.73 5.60 9.96
CA TYR A 230 5.36 4.27 10.43
C TYR A 230 5.28 4.21 11.96
N ASN A 231 4.75 3.12 12.48
CA ASN A 231 4.88 2.79 13.91
C ASN A 231 6.19 2.06 14.14
N ASP A 232 7.13 2.68 14.81
CA ASP A 232 8.50 2.19 15.06
C ASP A 232 8.58 1.22 16.26
N THR A 233 7.64 0.32 16.35
CA THR A 233 7.51 -0.69 17.40
C THR A 233 7.06 -2.03 16.81
N GLU A 234 7.38 -3.13 17.47
CA GLU A 234 6.90 -4.46 17.07
C GLU A 234 5.51 -4.78 17.61
N ARG A 235 5.00 -3.99 18.56
CA ARG A 235 3.70 -4.22 19.20
C ARG A 235 3.02 -2.90 19.54
N GLY A 236 1.71 -2.86 19.30
CA GLY A 236 0.90 -1.67 19.60
C GLY A 236 1.06 -0.55 18.59
N ARG A 237 0.38 0.56 18.82
CA ARG A 237 0.33 1.72 17.94
C ARG A 237 0.62 3.02 18.69
N HIS A 238 1.29 2.92 19.82
CA HIS A 238 1.53 4.02 20.76
C HIS A 238 2.70 4.93 20.35
N SER A 239 3.41 4.59 19.29
CA SER A 239 4.51 5.37 18.72
C SER A 239 4.29 5.56 17.24
N LEU A 240 4.40 6.80 16.76
CA LEU A 240 4.39 7.15 15.33
C LEU A 240 5.63 7.98 15.02
N ALA A 241 6.47 7.48 14.14
CA ALA A 241 7.73 8.09 13.78
C ALA A 241 7.85 8.39 12.29
N VAL A 242 8.70 9.35 11.98
CA VAL A 242 9.22 9.62 10.64
C VAL A 242 10.70 9.32 10.64
N SER A 243 11.17 8.52 9.69
CA SER A 243 12.58 8.19 9.52
C SER A 243 13.07 8.52 8.12
N ILE A 244 14.31 9.01 8.01
CA ILE A 244 14.95 9.40 6.75
C ILE A 244 16.18 8.54 6.51
N SER A 245 16.29 8.03 5.29
CA SER A 245 17.44 7.28 4.79
C SER A 245 18.18 8.08 3.71
N ASN A 246 19.51 8.18 3.85
CA ASN A 246 20.40 8.76 2.85
C ASN A 246 20.97 7.73 1.87
N ASP A 247 20.71 6.45 2.10
CA ASP A 247 21.31 5.31 1.41
C ASP A 247 20.26 4.38 0.76
N GLU A 248 19.13 5.00 0.32
CA GLU A 248 18.08 4.32 -0.43
C GLU A 248 17.37 3.21 0.35
N GLY A 249 17.19 3.43 1.65
CA GLY A 249 16.46 2.54 2.54
C GLY A 249 17.29 1.37 3.09
N ARG A 250 18.63 1.39 2.97
CA ARG A 250 19.48 0.37 3.60
C ARG A 250 19.58 0.58 5.10
N SER A 251 19.64 1.83 5.52
CA SER A 251 19.62 2.25 6.92
C SER A 251 18.88 3.58 7.10
N PHE A 252 18.46 3.88 8.33
CA PHE A 252 17.72 5.09 8.66
C PHE A 252 18.49 5.90 9.72
N GLN A 253 19.18 6.96 9.26
CA GLN A 253 20.08 7.76 10.09
C GLN A 253 19.35 8.77 10.97
N PHE A 254 18.13 9.15 10.61
CA PHE A 254 17.34 10.14 11.33
C PHE A 254 15.96 9.60 11.61
N THR A 255 15.56 9.60 12.87
CA THR A 255 14.22 9.25 13.31
C THR A 255 13.68 10.32 14.24
N ARG A 256 12.44 10.74 14.00
CA ARG A 256 11.72 11.67 14.87
C ARG A 256 10.32 11.14 15.12
N HIS A 257 9.94 11.07 16.38
CA HIS A 257 8.57 10.77 16.77
C HIS A 257 7.67 11.99 16.53
N LEU A 258 6.57 11.75 15.86
CA LEU A 258 5.44 12.69 15.80
C LEU A 258 4.56 12.52 17.02
N GLU A 259 4.38 11.26 17.42
CA GLU A 259 3.61 10.87 18.60
C GLU A 259 4.35 9.76 19.36
N LEU A 260 4.34 9.87 20.68
CA LEU A 260 4.90 8.87 21.57
C LEU A 260 4.11 8.85 22.88
N ALA A 261 3.45 7.76 23.17
CA ALA A 261 2.73 7.52 24.41
C ALA A 261 3.24 6.26 25.09
N PRO A 262 3.01 6.07 26.38
CA PRO A 262 3.23 4.79 27.02
C PRO A 262 2.43 3.67 26.33
N SER A 263 2.98 2.46 26.32
CA SER A 263 2.32 1.30 25.73
C SER A 263 0.90 1.13 26.28
N GLY A 264 -0.08 1.02 25.37
CA GLY A 264 -1.51 0.88 25.69
C GLY A 264 -2.25 2.17 26.01
N GLN A 265 -1.60 3.34 25.98
CA GLN A 265 -2.23 4.63 26.29
C GLN A 265 -2.53 5.50 25.06
N GLY A 266 -2.02 5.14 23.89
CA GLY A 266 -2.25 5.85 22.64
C GLY A 266 -2.35 4.90 21.47
N SER A 267 -3.03 5.33 20.40
CA SER A 267 -3.09 4.60 19.15
C SER A 267 -3.01 5.58 17.98
N PHE A 268 -1.87 5.63 17.33
CA PHE A 268 -1.54 6.52 16.21
C PHE A 268 -1.29 5.66 14.98
N HIS A 269 -2.17 5.74 13.97
CA HIS A 269 -2.10 4.78 12.89
C HIS A 269 -2.66 5.31 11.58
N TYR A 270 -2.49 4.52 10.52
CA TYR A 270 -2.85 4.87 9.15
C TYR A 270 -2.28 6.22 8.71
N PRO A 271 -0.97 6.42 8.87
CA PRO A 271 -0.34 7.66 8.45
C PRO A 271 -0.32 7.79 6.93
N SER A 272 -0.37 9.02 6.48
CA SER A 272 -0.10 9.42 5.10
C SER A 272 0.82 10.63 5.12
N ILE A 273 1.78 10.73 4.20
CA ILE A 273 2.76 11.81 4.15
C ILE A 273 3.07 12.22 2.70
N ILE A 274 3.16 13.50 2.48
CA ILE A 274 3.60 14.09 1.22
C ILE A 274 4.63 15.19 1.45
N GLN A 275 5.46 15.46 0.44
CA GLN A 275 6.26 16.66 0.38
C GLN A 275 5.66 17.65 -0.61
N GLY A 276 5.31 18.83 -0.13
CA GLY A 276 4.79 19.91 -0.94
C GLY A 276 5.86 20.52 -1.87
N LYS A 277 5.43 21.29 -2.88
CA LYS A 277 6.32 21.98 -3.82
C LYS A 277 7.29 22.95 -3.14
N ASN A 278 6.93 23.48 -1.97
CA ASN A 278 7.77 24.34 -1.13
C ASN A 278 8.75 23.56 -0.24
N GLY A 279 8.81 22.23 -0.36
CA GLY A 279 9.66 21.35 0.43
C GLY A 279 9.11 20.97 1.81
N GLN A 280 7.97 21.53 2.24
CA GLN A 280 7.34 21.19 3.51
C GLN A 280 6.75 19.77 3.46
N LEU A 281 6.84 19.08 4.59
CA LEU A 281 6.21 17.79 4.78
C LEU A 281 4.83 17.98 5.43
N HIS A 282 3.83 17.32 4.88
CA HIS A 282 2.48 17.29 5.41
C HIS A 282 2.11 15.85 5.73
N ALA A 283 1.75 15.59 6.98
CA ALA A 283 1.33 14.27 7.43
C ALA A 283 -0.09 14.31 8.00
N SER A 284 -0.84 13.25 7.75
CA SER A 284 -2.14 12.99 8.39
C SER A 284 -2.16 11.59 8.95
N TYR A 285 -2.82 11.38 10.08
CA TYR A 285 -2.93 10.07 10.74
C TYR A 285 -4.13 10.02 11.67
N SER A 286 -4.56 8.82 12.01
CA SER A 286 -5.59 8.62 13.06
C SER A 286 -4.94 8.79 14.43
N TYR A 287 -5.56 9.61 15.28
CA TYR A 287 -5.09 9.97 16.61
C TYR A 287 -6.11 9.55 17.66
N PHE A 288 -5.76 8.60 18.53
CA PHE A 288 -6.57 8.17 19.66
C PHE A 288 -5.73 8.17 20.92
N VAL A 289 -6.16 8.89 21.92
CA VAL A 289 -5.59 8.91 23.27
C VAL A 289 -6.71 8.56 24.24
N ASN A 290 -6.48 7.58 25.09
CA ASN A 290 -7.40 7.29 26.18
C ASN A 290 -7.39 8.50 27.15
N SER A 291 -8.38 9.37 27.06
CA SER A 291 -8.67 10.31 28.11
C SER A 291 -9.17 9.50 29.30
N LYS A 292 -8.31 9.29 30.31
CA LYS A 292 -8.83 9.02 31.64
C LYS A 292 -9.53 10.31 32.04
N GLU A 293 -10.84 10.29 32.10
CA GLU A 293 -11.57 11.27 32.88
C GLU A 293 -11.02 11.21 34.31
N THR A 294 -10.33 12.25 34.72
CA THR A 294 -9.96 12.50 36.12
C THR A 294 -11.14 13.14 36.82
#